data_5a41658c4628597a6e4206543fa4b183
#
_entry.id   5a41658c4628597a6e4206543fa4b183
#
_cell.length_a   1.000
_cell.length_b   1.000
_cell.length_c   1.000
_cell.angle_alpha   90.00
_cell.angle_beta   90.00
_cell.angle_gamma   90.00
#
_symmetry.space_group_name_H-M   'P 1'
#
loop_
_entity.id
_entity.type
_entity.pdbx_description
1 polymer ?
#
loop_
_entity_poly.entity_id
_entity_poly.type
_entity_poly.pdbx_seq_one_letter_code
_entity_poly.pdbx_strand_id
1 'polypeptide(L)'
;TPGHGRDATTMQTVTADALACFIQRCLIAVDLPEQDAQIVAELMSEADLTGSDGHGVFRLPQYVKRVKTSGIKVRPNIQVVKNKGAMALVDGDDGMGHLVMHRATEIAIEKAAEHGVGWVGIRHGNHAGPAALYAKMPMRHDMIGIYIAVGSANHLPPWGGTELLLSTNPIAVAVPAAEEPPIVLDMATTVAAYGKVKTAAQRGEQMPEGW
;
A
#
# COMPACT_ATOMS: atom_id res chain seq x y z
N THR A 1 29.70 -38.44 -1.85
CA THR A 1 29.02 -37.39 -2.65
C THR A 1 29.13 -36.08 -1.94
N PRO A 2 29.81 -35.04 -2.49
CA PRO A 2 29.98 -33.76 -1.78
C PRO A 2 28.66 -33.01 -1.83
N GLY A 3 28.21 -32.57 -0.60
CA GLY A 3 27.07 -31.72 -0.43
C GLY A 3 27.27 -30.37 -1.11
N HIS A 4 26.32 -29.97 -1.92
CA HIS A 4 26.25 -28.60 -2.45
C HIS A 4 25.99 -27.66 -1.28
N GLY A 5 27.04 -27.06 -0.73
CA GLY A 5 26.94 -25.88 0.11
C GLY A 5 26.25 -24.80 -0.71
N ARG A 6 25.08 -24.37 -0.29
CA ARG A 6 24.51 -23.11 -0.78
C ARG A 6 25.45 -22.01 -0.31
N ASP A 7 26.18 -21.42 -1.24
CA ASP A 7 26.87 -20.15 -0.98
C ASP A 7 25.90 -19.22 -0.29
N ALA A 8 26.29 -18.71 0.87
CA ALA A 8 25.60 -17.61 1.52
C ALA A 8 25.66 -16.44 0.54
N THR A 9 24.58 -16.26 -0.21
CA THR A 9 24.45 -15.15 -1.16
C THR A 9 24.62 -13.88 -0.33
N THR A 10 25.72 -13.20 -0.49
CA THR A 10 25.96 -11.88 0.11
C THR A 10 24.78 -11.01 -0.29
N MET A 11 23.95 -10.63 0.67
CA MET A 11 22.83 -9.72 0.42
C MET A 11 23.41 -8.42 -0.13
N GLN A 12 23.10 -8.11 -1.39
CA GLN A 12 23.45 -6.85 -2.00
C GLN A 12 22.45 -5.79 -1.53
N THR A 13 22.94 -4.72 -0.95
CA THR A 13 22.15 -3.56 -0.58
C THR A 13 22.24 -2.48 -1.65
N VAL A 14 21.16 -1.76 -1.88
CA VAL A 14 21.11 -0.58 -2.74
C VAL A 14 20.65 0.61 -1.90
N THR A 15 21.02 1.84 -2.32
CA THR A 15 20.52 3.04 -1.65
C THR A 15 19.05 3.27 -1.97
N ALA A 16 18.32 3.94 -1.07
CA ALA A 16 16.93 4.29 -1.27
C ALA A 16 16.71 5.09 -2.57
N ASP A 17 17.61 6.06 -2.86
CA ASP A 17 17.53 6.87 -4.06
C ASP A 17 17.73 6.05 -5.34
N ALA A 18 18.65 5.10 -5.34
CA ALA A 18 18.85 4.20 -6.48
C ALA A 18 17.64 3.31 -6.71
N LEU A 19 17.00 2.83 -5.63
CA LEU A 19 15.79 2.03 -5.70
C LEU A 19 14.62 2.86 -6.23
N ALA A 20 14.38 4.06 -5.70
CA ALA A 20 13.33 4.96 -6.17
C ALA A 20 13.53 5.32 -7.65
N CYS A 21 14.76 5.67 -8.06
CA CYS A 21 15.08 5.95 -9.46
C CYS A 21 14.81 4.75 -10.37
N PHE A 22 15.14 3.54 -9.94
CA PHE A 22 14.84 2.33 -10.70
C PHE A 22 13.34 2.11 -10.87
N ILE A 23 12.56 2.22 -9.78
CA ILE A 23 11.10 2.07 -9.80
C ILE A 23 10.48 3.13 -10.73
N GLN A 24 10.88 4.40 -10.59
CA GLN A 24 10.38 5.50 -11.42
C GLN A 24 10.61 5.23 -12.91
N ARG A 25 11.84 4.86 -13.29
CA ARG A 25 12.17 4.53 -14.68
C ARG A 25 11.35 3.38 -15.24
N CYS A 26 11.08 2.35 -14.45
CA CYS A 26 10.23 1.23 -14.86
C CYS A 26 8.78 1.66 -15.09
N LEU A 27 8.26 2.58 -14.27
CA LEU A 27 6.90 3.10 -14.41
C LEU A 27 6.77 4.05 -15.61
N ILE A 28 7.76 4.90 -15.86
CA ILE A 28 7.82 5.74 -17.06
C ILE A 28 7.88 4.88 -18.33
N ALA A 29 8.62 3.78 -18.29
CA ALA A 29 8.72 2.85 -19.44
C ALA A 29 7.40 2.14 -19.80
N VAL A 30 6.37 2.26 -18.94
CA VAL A 30 5.00 1.80 -19.21
C VAL A 30 4.00 2.97 -19.26
N ASP A 31 4.48 4.14 -19.70
CA ASP A 31 3.71 5.36 -20.00
C ASP A 31 3.08 6.09 -18.79
N LEU A 32 3.52 5.78 -17.55
CA LEU A 32 3.14 6.62 -16.41
C LEU A 32 3.77 8.02 -16.56
N PRO A 33 3.02 9.13 -16.33
CA PRO A 33 3.59 10.47 -16.28
C PRO A 33 4.74 10.56 -15.27
N GLU A 34 5.78 11.36 -15.57
CA GLU A 34 7.00 11.42 -14.78
C GLU A 34 6.73 11.80 -13.31
N GLN A 35 5.87 12.79 -13.06
CA GLN A 35 5.51 13.21 -11.69
C GLN A 35 4.78 12.10 -10.93
N ASP A 36 3.84 11.43 -11.61
CA ASP A 36 3.09 10.33 -11.02
C ASP A 36 4.01 9.14 -10.71
N ALA A 37 4.92 8.82 -11.64
CA ALA A 37 5.91 7.76 -11.46
C ALA A 37 6.85 8.06 -10.28
N GLN A 38 7.20 9.34 -10.06
CA GLN A 38 8.00 9.77 -8.92
C GLN A 38 7.28 9.51 -7.60
N ILE A 39 6.02 9.99 -7.46
CA ILE A 39 5.22 9.78 -6.24
C ILE A 39 5.11 8.28 -5.92
N VAL A 40 4.80 7.45 -6.92
CA VAL A 40 4.69 6.00 -6.72
C VAL A 40 6.02 5.39 -6.30
N ALA A 41 7.13 5.82 -6.92
CA ALA A 41 8.46 5.30 -6.62
C ALA A 41 8.91 5.65 -5.20
N GLU A 42 8.65 6.87 -4.74
CA GLU A 42 8.94 7.31 -3.38
C GLU A 42 8.16 6.49 -2.35
N LEU A 43 6.84 6.31 -2.54
CA LEU A 43 5.99 5.52 -1.66
C LEU A 43 6.40 4.04 -1.64
N MET A 44 6.74 3.46 -2.79
CA MET A 44 7.21 2.06 -2.84
C MET A 44 8.58 1.90 -2.18
N SER A 45 9.49 2.85 -2.36
CA SER A 45 10.81 2.85 -1.70
C SER A 45 10.65 3.01 -0.18
N GLU A 46 9.74 3.88 0.29
CA GLU A 46 9.42 4.01 1.71
C GLU A 46 8.86 2.71 2.30
N ALA A 47 8.05 1.97 1.55
CA ALA A 47 7.56 0.66 1.99
C ALA A 47 8.71 -0.31 2.27
N ASP A 48 9.71 -0.37 1.39
CA ASP A 48 10.91 -1.21 1.59
C ASP A 48 11.74 -0.72 2.78
N LEU A 49 11.98 0.59 2.92
CA LEU A 49 12.73 1.18 4.02
C LEU A 49 12.10 0.94 5.40
N THR A 50 10.78 0.80 5.44
CA THR A 50 10.02 0.54 6.69
C THR A 50 9.75 -0.94 6.95
N GLY A 51 10.37 -1.84 6.19
CA GLY A 51 10.25 -3.30 6.37
C GLY A 51 8.96 -3.91 5.82
N SER A 52 8.23 -3.17 4.97
CA SER A 52 7.04 -3.66 4.28
C SER A 52 7.38 -4.20 2.88
N ASP A 53 8.46 -4.96 2.78
CA ASP A 53 9.08 -5.46 1.53
C ASP A 53 8.09 -6.20 0.60
N GLY A 54 7.08 -6.84 1.15
CA GLY A 54 6.00 -7.44 0.35
C GLY A 54 5.12 -6.42 -0.39
N HIS A 55 5.29 -5.12 -0.14
CA HIS A 55 4.51 -4.02 -0.69
C HIS A 55 5.35 -2.97 -1.42
N GLY A 56 6.68 -3.05 -1.35
CA GLY A 56 7.64 -2.20 -2.03
C GLY A 56 7.97 -2.68 -3.45
N VAL A 57 9.25 -2.65 -3.82
CA VAL A 57 9.74 -3.02 -5.16
C VAL A 57 9.34 -4.43 -5.58
N PHE A 58 9.13 -5.33 -4.64
CA PHE A 58 8.61 -6.67 -4.90
C PHE A 58 7.30 -6.66 -5.72
N ARG A 59 6.48 -5.61 -5.58
CA ARG A 59 5.22 -5.46 -6.31
C ARG A 59 5.36 -4.84 -7.70
N LEU A 60 6.50 -4.25 -8.02
CA LEU A 60 6.71 -3.55 -9.29
C LEU A 60 6.36 -4.39 -10.53
N PRO A 61 6.80 -5.68 -10.65
CA PRO A 61 6.44 -6.50 -11.79
C PRO A 61 4.92 -6.69 -11.95
N GLN A 62 4.19 -6.78 -10.83
CA GLN A 62 2.74 -6.93 -10.84
C GLN A 62 2.06 -5.64 -11.33
N TYR A 63 2.53 -4.46 -10.89
CA TYR A 63 1.99 -3.18 -11.34
C TYR A 63 2.26 -2.94 -12.83
N VAL A 64 3.50 -3.18 -13.28
CA VAL A 64 3.86 -3.11 -14.70
C VAL A 64 2.98 -4.03 -15.55
N LYS A 65 2.74 -5.27 -15.09
CA LYS A 65 1.84 -6.20 -15.78
C LYS A 65 0.42 -5.65 -15.86
N ARG A 66 -0.12 -5.12 -14.76
CA ARG A 66 -1.48 -4.56 -14.71
C ARG A 66 -1.64 -3.34 -15.61
N VAL A 67 -0.65 -2.46 -15.69
CA VAL A 67 -0.64 -1.35 -16.66
C VAL A 67 -0.70 -1.90 -18.08
N LYS A 68 0.18 -2.83 -18.44
CA LYS A 68 0.23 -3.43 -19.78
C LYS A 68 -1.04 -4.19 -20.18
N THR A 69 -1.82 -4.66 -19.21
CA THR A 69 -3.10 -5.36 -19.45
C THR A 69 -4.32 -4.47 -19.22
N SER A 70 -4.13 -3.15 -19.15
CA SER A 70 -5.19 -2.15 -18.92
C SER A 70 -5.96 -2.33 -17.61
N GLY A 71 -5.39 -3.03 -16.63
CA GLY A 71 -5.95 -3.15 -15.28
C GLY A 71 -5.62 -1.95 -14.38
N ILE A 72 -4.72 -1.07 -14.83
CA ILE A 72 -4.40 0.22 -14.20
C ILE A 72 -4.32 1.26 -15.33
N LYS A 73 -5.06 2.35 -15.18
CA LYS A 73 -4.97 3.51 -16.07
C LYS A 73 -3.73 4.33 -15.72
N VAL A 74 -2.93 4.66 -16.72
CA VAL A 74 -1.71 5.48 -16.56
C VAL A 74 -1.99 6.97 -16.43
N ARG A 75 -3.14 7.44 -16.89
CA ARG A 75 -3.62 8.83 -16.77
C ARG A 75 -5.06 8.82 -16.28
N PRO A 76 -5.28 8.48 -15.00
CA PRO A 76 -6.62 8.46 -14.44
C PRO A 76 -7.15 9.88 -14.23
N ASN A 77 -8.45 10.02 -14.36
CA ASN A 77 -9.16 11.24 -14.00
C ASN A 77 -9.66 11.13 -12.55
N ILE A 78 -8.77 11.28 -11.59
CA ILE A 78 -9.09 11.21 -10.16
C ILE A 78 -9.97 12.40 -9.78
N GLN A 79 -11.21 12.15 -9.34
CA GLN A 79 -12.21 13.19 -9.09
C GLN A 79 -12.86 13.06 -7.71
N VAL A 80 -13.17 14.22 -7.10
CA VAL A 80 -14.10 14.29 -5.97
C VAL A 80 -15.52 14.23 -6.51
N VAL A 81 -16.20 13.09 -6.35
CA VAL A 81 -17.57 12.88 -6.87
C VAL A 81 -18.67 13.24 -5.87
N LYS A 82 -18.31 13.32 -4.58
CA LYS A 82 -19.19 13.89 -3.54
C LYS A 82 -18.34 14.67 -2.56
N ASN A 83 -18.85 15.84 -2.14
CA ASN A 83 -18.19 16.73 -1.18
C ASN A 83 -19.24 17.32 -0.22
N LYS A 84 -19.11 17.06 1.08
CA LYS A 84 -20.05 17.56 2.09
C LYS A 84 -19.33 17.80 3.42
N GLY A 85 -19.03 19.06 3.73
CA GLY A 85 -18.33 19.44 4.96
C GLY A 85 -17.04 18.61 5.15
N ALA A 86 -16.90 17.95 6.28
CA ALA A 86 -15.76 17.11 6.63
C ALA A 86 -15.60 15.84 5.77
N MET A 87 -16.57 15.50 4.92
CA MET A 87 -16.56 14.24 4.16
C MET A 87 -16.42 14.49 2.66
N ALA A 88 -15.74 13.54 1.98
CA ALA A 88 -15.71 13.46 0.52
C ALA A 88 -15.71 12.00 0.04
N LEU A 89 -16.08 11.80 -1.23
CA LEU A 89 -15.91 10.56 -1.96
C LEU A 89 -15.06 10.85 -3.20
N VAL A 90 -13.95 10.14 -3.33
CA VAL A 90 -13.04 10.21 -4.47
C VAL A 90 -13.27 9.01 -5.37
N ASP A 91 -13.37 9.25 -6.66
CA ASP A 91 -13.31 8.23 -7.69
C ASP A 91 -11.90 8.18 -8.25
N GLY A 92 -11.22 7.04 -8.11
CA GLY A 92 -9.85 6.84 -8.55
C GLY A 92 -9.70 6.47 -10.01
N ASP A 93 -10.81 6.28 -10.74
CA ASP A 93 -10.84 5.99 -12.18
C ASP A 93 -9.88 4.84 -12.59
N ASP A 94 -9.79 3.80 -11.77
CA ASP A 94 -8.89 2.64 -11.93
C ASP A 94 -7.40 3.01 -12.08
N GLY A 95 -7.00 4.15 -11.55
CA GLY A 95 -5.61 4.62 -11.53
C GLY A 95 -4.70 3.78 -10.62
N MET A 96 -3.40 4.10 -10.64
CA MET A 96 -2.43 3.53 -9.70
C MET A 96 -2.86 3.86 -8.26
N GLY A 97 -3.01 2.82 -7.43
CA GLY A 97 -3.56 2.99 -6.08
C GLY A 97 -2.80 3.98 -5.22
N HIS A 98 -1.47 4.04 -5.36
CA HIS A 98 -0.62 5.00 -4.66
C HIS A 98 -1.02 6.45 -4.95
N LEU A 99 -1.29 6.80 -6.22
CA LEU A 99 -1.71 8.14 -6.61
C LEU A 99 -3.10 8.48 -6.09
N VAL A 100 -4.02 7.53 -6.21
CA VAL A 100 -5.41 7.71 -5.74
C VAL A 100 -5.44 7.94 -4.24
N MET A 101 -4.69 7.13 -3.49
CA MET A 101 -4.62 7.25 -2.03
C MET A 101 -3.89 8.51 -1.59
N HIS A 102 -2.77 8.85 -2.24
CA HIS A 102 -2.04 10.08 -1.95
C HIS A 102 -2.97 11.29 -2.09
N ARG A 103 -3.66 11.42 -3.23
CA ARG A 103 -4.59 12.53 -3.49
C ARG A 103 -5.77 12.55 -2.49
N ALA A 104 -6.34 11.40 -2.19
CA ALA A 104 -7.44 11.31 -1.22
C ALA A 104 -7.01 11.70 0.19
N THR A 105 -5.78 11.37 0.56
CA THR A 105 -5.22 11.76 1.87
C THR A 105 -4.96 13.26 1.94
N GLU A 106 -4.47 13.90 0.87
CA GLU A 106 -4.36 15.38 0.81
C GLU A 106 -5.73 16.04 1.04
N ILE A 107 -6.77 15.56 0.37
CA ILE A 107 -8.14 16.06 0.56
C ILE A 107 -8.62 15.85 2.00
N ALA A 108 -8.28 14.72 2.63
CA ALA A 108 -8.63 14.47 4.02
C ALA A 108 -7.93 15.45 4.97
N ILE A 109 -6.65 15.76 4.73
CA ILE A 109 -5.88 16.77 5.49
C ILE A 109 -6.50 18.16 5.33
N GLU A 110 -6.80 18.58 4.09
CA GLU A 110 -7.45 19.87 3.81
C GLU A 110 -8.78 20.00 4.60
N LYS A 111 -9.60 18.95 4.57
CA LYS A 111 -10.88 18.92 5.31
C LYS A 111 -10.69 18.92 6.81
N ALA A 112 -9.71 18.19 7.31
CA ALA A 112 -9.43 18.16 8.75
C ALA A 112 -8.95 19.53 9.25
N ALA A 113 -8.17 20.25 8.47
CA ALA A 113 -7.75 21.63 8.79
C ALA A 113 -8.94 22.59 8.88
N GLU A 114 -9.95 22.44 8.01
CA GLU A 114 -11.14 23.31 7.99
C GLU A 114 -12.19 22.92 9.04
N HIS A 115 -12.40 21.62 9.26
CA HIS A 115 -13.54 21.11 10.02
C HIS A 115 -13.16 20.38 11.32
N GLY A 116 -11.86 20.26 11.64
CA GLY A 116 -11.35 19.50 12.79
C GLY A 116 -11.28 17.98 12.54
N VAL A 117 -11.94 17.48 11.50
CA VAL A 117 -11.88 16.10 11.04
C VAL A 117 -12.06 16.05 9.52
N GLY A 118 -11.37 15.12 8.85
CA GLY A 118 -11.55 14.84 7.43
C GLY A 118 -11.77 13.33 7.20
N TRP A 119 -12.84 12.97 6.51
CA TRP A 119 -13.16 11.58 6.16
C TRP A 119 -13.35 11.45 4.66
N VAL A 120 -12.46 10.73 3.99
CA VAL A 120 -12.51 10.55 2.53
C VAL A 120 -12.67 9.08 2.17
N GLY A 121 -13.82 8.74 1.61
CA GLY A 121 -14.04 7.45 0.98
C GLY A 121 -13.44 7.40 -0.43
N ILE A 122 -13.01 6.21 -0.86
CA ILE A 122 -12.42 5.99 -2.18
C ILE A 122 -13.11 4.82 -2.85
N ARG A 123 -13.37 4.96 -4.14
CA ARG A 123 -13.81 3.87 -5.01
C ARG A 123 -12.96 3.81 -6.27
N HIS A 124 -12.97 2.70 -7.00
CA HIS A 124 -12.19 2.45 -8.22
C HIS A 124 -10.69 2.76 -8.02
N GLY A 125 -10.16 2.40 -6.84
CA GLY A 125 -8.73 2.41 -6.54
C GLY A 125 -8.13 1.04 -6.76
N ASN A 126 -6.86 1.00 -7.14
CA ASN A 126 -6.05 -0.21 -7.19
C ASN A 126 -5.29 -0.42 -5.87
N HIS A 127 -4.54 -1.52 -5.77
CA HIS A 127 -3.66 -1.76 -4.62
C HIS A 127 -2.67 -0.60 -4.45
N ALA A 128 -2.50 -0.13 -3.21
CA ALA A 128 -1.82 1.11 -2.87
C ALA A 128 -0.61 0.93 -1.92
N GLY A 129 -0.10 -0.28 -1.77
CA GLY A 129 0.99 -0.54 -0.83
C GLY A 129 0.51 -0.66 0.63
N PRO A 130 1.41 -0.44 1.62
CA PRO A 130 1.06 -0.51 3.03
C PRO A 130 0.18 0.67 3.45
N ALA A 131 -0.74 0.42 4.38
CA ALA A 131 -1.68 1.43 4.88
C ALA A 131 -0.98 2.56 5.66
N ALA A 132 0.13 2.24 6.33
CA ALA A 132 0.92 3.20 7.10
C ALA A 132 1.43 4.38 6.26
N LEU A 133 1.70 4.20 4.96
CA LEU A 133 2.18 5.28 4.10
C LEU A 133 1.24 6.49 4.15
N TYR A 134 -0.06 6.22 4.09
CA TYR A 134 -1.10 7.26 4.05
C TYR A 134 -1.50 7.71 5.45
N ALA A 135 -1.54 6.80 6.42
CA ALA A 135 -1.79 7.17 7.80
C ALA A 135 -0.73 8.15 8.35
N LYS A 136 0.53 8.07 7.89
CA LYS A 136 1.62 8.97 8.29
C LYS A 136 1.55 10.37 7.68
N MET A 137 0.92 10.54 6.51
CA MET A 137 0.90 11.84 5.82
C MET A 137 0.33 12.98 6.69
N PRO A 138 -0.79 12.81 7.43
CA PRO A 138 -1.35 13.86 8.28
C PRO A 138 -0.44 14.30 9.43
N MET A 139 0.52 13.46 9.87
CA MET A 139 1.41 13.81 10.99
C MET A 139 2.26 15.06 10.73
N ARG A 140 2.56 15.38 9.47
CA ARG A 140 3.28 16.61 9.09
C ARG A 140 2.47 17.90 9.34
N HIS A 141 1.20 17.74 9.67
CA HIS A 141 0.24 18.78 9.99
C HIS A 141 -0.28 18.67 11.43
N ASP A 142 0.45 17.97 12.31
CA ASP A 142 0.07 17.68 13.70
C ASP A 142 -1.30 16.99 13.83
N MET A 143 -1.67 16.18 12.84
CA MET A 143 -2.94 15.46 12.79
C MET A 143 -2.72 13.96 12.98
N ILE A 144 -3.68 13.29 13.61
CA ILE A 144 -3.76 11.83 13.64
C ILE A 144 -4.28 11.34 12.30
N GLY A 145 -3.58 10.37 11.68
CA GLY A 145 -4.02 9.70 10.47
C GLY A 145 -4.60 8.32 10.76
N ILE A 146 -5.76 8.03 10.15
CA ILE A 146 -6.40 6.72 10.21
C ILE A 146 -6.67 6.26 8.78
N TYR A 147 -6.24 5.06 8.46
CA TYR A 147 -6.50 4.41 7.17
C TYR A 147 -7.18 3.07 7.39
N ILE A 148 -8.24 2.82 6.64
CA ILE A 148 -8.96 1.55 6.65
C ILE A 148 -9.19 1.13 5.20
N ALA A 149 -8.88 -0.11 4.86
CA ALA A 149 -9.15 -0.64 3.53
C ALA A 149 -9.93 -1.94 3.57
N VAL A 150 -10.75 -2.12 2.53
CA VAL A 150 -11.39 -3.40 2.23
C VAL A 150 -10.62 -4.04 1.08
N GLY A 151 -10.06 -5.20 1.32
CA GLY A 151 -9.36 -5.95 0.27
C GLY A 151 -10.36 -6.58 -0.72
N SER A 152 -10.01 -6.56 -2.00
CA SER A 152 -10.85 -7.09 -3.07
C SER A 152 -10.63 -8.59 -3.36
N ALA A 153 -9.59 -9.19 -2.79
CA ALA A 153 -9.29 -10.61 -2.97
C ALA A 153 -9.85 -11.41 -1.79
N ASN A 154 -11.03 -11.97 -1.96
CA ASN A 154 -11.66 -12.84 -0.96
C ASN A 154 -10.88 -14.15 -0.89
N HIS A 155 -10.18 -14.39 0.21
CA HIS A 155 -9.33 -15.57 0.42
C HIS A 155 -9.39 -16.12 1.84
N LEU A 156 -10.31 -15.59 2.63
CA LEU A 156 -10.53 -16.00 4.02
C LEU A 156 -12.02 -16.25 4.28
N PRO A 157 -12.36 -17.33 4.97
CA PRO A 157 -13.71 -17.53 5.48
C PRO A 157 -13.95 -16.66 6.73
N PRO A 158 -15.19 -16.27 7.02
CA PRO A 158 -15.53 -15.75 8.34
C PRO A 158 -15.38 -16.83 9.40
N TRP A 159 -15.30 -16.43 10.68
CA TRP A 159 -15.18 -17.37 11.78
C TRP A 159 -16.32 -18.42 11.76
N GLY A 160 -15.95 -19.70 11.79
CA GLY A 160 -16.90 -20.81 11.71
C GLY A 160 -17.49 -21.06 10.32
N GLY A 161 -17.11 -20.29 9.32
CA GLY A 161 -17.54 -20.46 7.93
C GLY A 161 -16.51 -21.19 7.08
N THR A 162 -16.92 -21.60 5.87
CA THR A 162 -16.05 -22.26 4.88
C THR A 162 -15.96 -21.50 3.55
N GLU A 163 -16.83 -20.50 3.35
CA GLU A 163 -16.90 -19.71 2.13
C GLU A 163 -15.89 -18.55 2.17
N LEU A 164 -15.12 -18.34 1.10
CA LEU A 164 -14.11 -17.28 1.02
C LEU A 164 -14.77 -15.92 0.77
N LEU A 165 -15.06 -15.18 1.84
CA LEU A 165 -15.79 -13.90 1.81
C LEU A 165 -14.95 -12.70 2.24
N LEU A 166 -13.85 -12.92 2.96
CA LEU A 166 -13.06 -11.86 3.58
C LEU A 166 -11.68 -11.73 2.95
N SER A 167 -11.08 -10.56 3.14
CA SER A 167 -9.69 -10.27 2.82
C SER A 167 -8.95 -9.80 4.08
N THR A 168 -7.71 -9.38 3.94
CA THR A 168 -6.86 -8.91 5.05
C THR A 168 -7.35 -7.62 5.72
N ASN A 169 -8.14 -6.81 5.02
CA ASN A 169 -8.82 -5.60 5.51
C ASN A 169 -7.97 -4.80 6.52
N PRO A 170 -6.85 -4.20 6.09
CA PRO A 170 -5.90 -3.57 7.00
C PRO A 170 -6.45 -2.31 7.65
N ILE A 171 -5.95 -2.05 8.86
CA ILE A 171 -6.15 -0.80 9.60
C ILE A 171 -4.77 -0.23 9.91
N ALA A 172 -4.55 1.05 9.63
CA ALA A 172 -3.38 1.76 10.08
C ALA A 172 -3.79 3.03 10.84
N VAL A 173 -3.01 3.34 11.87
CA VAL A 173 -3.15 4.57 12.67
C VAL A 173 -1.77 5.16 12.87
N ALA A 174 -1.63 6.46 12.64
CA ALA A 174 -0.41 7.19 12.92
C ALA A 174 -0.72 8.39 13.80
N VAL A 175 0.01 8.51 14.90
CA VAL A 175 -0.18 9.56 15.91
C VAL A 175 1.13 10.33 16.05
N PRO A 176 1.14 11.66 15.82
CA PRO A 176 2.32 12.48 16.05
C PRO A 176 2.69 12.48 17.54
N ALA A 177 3.95 12.70 17.85
CA ALA A 177 4.46 12.88 19.20
C ALA A 177 5.36 14.12 19.24
N ALA A 178 5.49 14.75 20.42
CA ALA A 178 6.29 15.97 20.57
C ALA A 178 7.78 15.66 20.67
N GLU A 179 8.21 14.91 21.67
CA GLU A 179 9.63 14.59 21.94
C GLU A 179 9.99 13.16 21.58
N GLU A 180 9.03 12.25 21.68
CA GLU A 180 9.21 10.83 21.36
C GLU A 180 8.95 10.53 19.88
N PRO A 181 9.44 9.40 19.36
CA PRO A 181 9.05 8.96 18.02
C PRO A 181 7.54 8.78 17.88
N PRO A 182 6.96 9.10 16.72
CA PRO A 182 5.53 8.91 16.49
C PRO A 182 5.12 7.43 16.62
N ILE A 183 3.88 7.20 17.04
CA ILE A 183 3.32 5.85 17.07
C ILE A 183 2.68 5.58 15.71
N VAL A 184 3.12 4.50 15.05
CA VAL A 184 2.54 4.06 13.78
C VAL A 184 2.16 2.59 13.89
N LEU A 185 0.85 2.32 13.78
CA LEU A 185 0.28 0.98 13.67
C LEU A 185 -0.07 0.74 12.20
N ASP A 186 0.30 -0.43 11.68
CA ASP A 186 -0.21 -0.94 10.40
C ASP A 186 -0.40 -2.46 10.54
N MET A 187 -1.62 -2.91 10.48
CA MET A 187 -1.95 -4.31 10.71
C MET A 187 -3.04 -4.81 9.76
N ALA A 188 -2.89 -6.05 9.30
CA ALA A 188 -4.01 -6.80 8.78
C ALA A 188 -4.97 -7.16 9.92
N THR A 189 -6.27 -7.29 9.64
CA THR A 189 -7.24 -7.82 10.62
C THR A 189 -7.29 -9.36 10.62
N THR A 190 -6.34 -10.00 9.94
CA THR A 190 -6.16 -11.45 9.87
C THR A 190 -4.89 -11.86 10.58
N VAL A 191 -4.84 -13.10 11.09
CA VAL A 191 -3.67 -13.63 11.81
C VAL A 191 -2.42 -13.65 10.92
N ALA A 192 -2.58 -13.99 9.65
CA ALA A 192 -1.50 -14.02 8.69
C ALA A 192 -1.85 -13.29 7.40
N ALA A 193 -0.85 -12.63 6.80
CA ALA A 193 -0.98 -12.08 5.47
C ALA A 193 -0.97 -13.20 4.42
N TYR A 194 -1.79 -13.09 3.38
CA TYR A 194 -1.87 -14.07 2.29
C TYR A 194 -0.51 -14.33 1.60
N GLY A 195 0.37 -13.32 1.59
CA GLY A 195 1.75 -13.49 1.11
C GLY A 195 2.54 -14.53 1.90
N LYS A 196 2.37 -14.60 3.22
CA LYS A 196 3.01 -15.62 4.08
C LYS A 196 2.52 -17.03 3.74
N VAL A 197 1.21 -17.19 3.51
CA VAL A 197 0.60 -18.46 3.08
C VAL A 197 1.20 -18.92 1.74
N LYS A 198 1.32 -18.02 0.77
CA LYS A 198 1.95 -18.32 -0.53
C LYS A 198 3.43 -18.71 -0.38
N THR A 199 4.16 -18.02 0.45
CA THR A 199 5.59 -18.31 0.69
C THR A 199 5.76 -19.67 1.35
N ALA A 200 4.95 -20.01 2.36
CA ALA A 200 4.96 -21.34 2.99
C ALA A 200 4.66 -22.43 1.96
N ALA A 201 3.62 -22.24 1.14
CA ALA A 201 3.28 -23.19 0.08
C ALA A 201 4.41 -23.37 -0.94
N GLN A 202 5.09 -22.30 -1.35
CA GLN A 202 6.23 -22.38 -2.28
C GLN A 202 7.44 -23.10 -1.71
N ARG A 203 7.62 -23.03 -0.38
CA ARG A 203 8.71 -23.69 0.35
C ARG A 203 8.39 -25.11 0.79
N GLY A 204 7.14 -25.56 0.62
CA GLY A 204 6.66 -26.84 1.14
C GLY A 204 6.62 -26.89 2.69
N GLU A 205 6.51 -25.72 3.33
CA GLU A 205 6.42 -25.58 4.77
C GLU A 205 4.96 -25.79 5.22
N GLN A 206 4.77 -26.43 6.38
CA GLN A 206 3.45 -26.47 7.00
C GLN A 206 3.07 -25.11 7.56
N MET A 207 1.82 -24.72 7.36
CA MET A 207 1.30 -23.50 7.98
C MET A 207 1.17 -23.72 9.50
N PRO A 208 1.57 -22.72 10.31
CA PRO A 208 1.29 -22.75 11.75
C PRO A 208 -0.21 -22.88 12.02
N GLU A 209 -0.55 -23.53 13.14
CA GLU A 209 -1.93 -23.60 13.58
C GLU A 209 -2.51 -22.19 13.81
N GLY A 210 -3.72 -21.96 13.34
CA GLY A 210 -4.43 -20.67 13.48
C GLY A 210 -4.19 -19.65 12.37
N TRP A 211 -3.46 -20.00 11.32
CA TRP A 211 -3.30 -19.13 10.12
C TRP A 211 -4.54 -19.15 9.24
#